data_f8ba842058ee523ab49b5e2b4d862917
#
_entry.id   f8ba842058ee523ab49b5e2b4d862917
#
_cell.length_a   1.000
_cell.length_b   1.000
_cell.length_c   1.000
_cell.angle_alpha   90.00
_cell.angle_beta   90.00
_cell.angle_gamma   90.00
#
_symmetry.space_group_name_H-M   'P 1'
#
loop_
_entity.id
_entity.type
_entity.pdbx_description
1 polymer ?
#
loop_
_entity_poly.entity_id
_entity_poly.type
_entity_poly.pdbx_seq_one_letter_code
_entity_poly.pdbx_strand_id
1 'polypeptide(L)'
;MNELEDHKYYKMNKKQSKRKQLEEFCDCIHAAYSIANMLDVKVDIDYSEIVPAENILRKYRSLKSAISRFSVKRALNSKIYCKNYLELLFAKLYSIAKAKGFTEEDIVISFVAVYTKNMIRANSDY
;
A
#
# COMPACT_ATOMS: atom_id res chain seq x y z
N MET A 1 31.17 3.03 13.29
CA MET A 1 29.90 2.46 13.75
C MET A 1 29.90 0.97 13.40
N ASN A 2 29.51 0.15 14.31
CA ASN A 2 29.61 -1.30 14.08
C ASN A 2 28.23 -1.94 13.86
N GLU A 3 28.24 -3.11 13.28
CA GLU A 3 27.01 -3.85 12.95
C GLU A 3 26.17 -4.18 14.18
N LEU A 4 26.79 -4.33 15.35
CA LEU A 4 26.10 -4.64 16.59
C LEU A 4 25.19 -3.49 17.05
N GLU A 5 25.61 -2.25 16.88
CA GLU A 5 24.77 -1.10 17.22
C GLU A 5 23.57 -0.98 16.30
N ASP A 6 23.78 -1.17 14.99
CA ASP A 6 22.70 -1.13 14.02
C ASP A 6 21.68 -2.25 14.30
N HIS A 7 22.15 -3.43 14.67
CA HIS A 7 21.28 -4.55 14.98
C HIS A 7 20.46 -4.32 16.26
N LYS A 8 21.06 -3.75 17.30
CA LYS A 8 20.36 -3.37 18.53
C LYS A 8 19.28 -2.34 18.24
N TYR A 9 19.63 -1.31 17.50
CA TYR A 9 18.70 -0.25 17.13
C TYR A 9 17.50 -0.81 16.35
N TYR A 10 17.75 -1.68 15.39
CA TYR A 10 16.72 -2.35 14.63
C TYR A 10 15.76 -3.14 15.52
N LYS A 11 16.29 -3.92 16.46
CA LYS A 11 15.47 -4.71 17.38
C LYS A 11 14.62 -3.84 18.29
N MET A 12 15.16 -2.76 18.81
CA MET A 12 14.45 -1.84 19.70
C MET A 12 13.26 -1.19 19.01
N ASN A 13 13.38 -0.90 17.74
CA ASN A 13 12.36 -0.18 16.97
C ASN A 13 11.46 -1.09 16.14
N LYS A 14 11.59 -2.41 16.28
CA LYS A 14 10.87 -3.37 15.44
C LYS A 14 9.35 -3.20 15.47
N LYS A 15 8.76 -2.99 16.65
CA LYS A 15 7.31 -2.81 16.79
C LYS A 15 6.84 -1.50 16.17
N GLN A 16 7.57 -0.42 16.41
CA GLN A 16 7.27 0.88 15.81
C GLN A 16 7.44 0.85 14.31
N SER A 17 8.49 0.14 13.84
CA SER A 17 8.75 -0.02 12.41
C SER A 17 7.61 -0.76 11.72
N LYS A 18 7.06 -1.82 12.33
CA LYS A 18 5.93 -2.57 11.78
C LYS A 18 4.69 -1.69 11.67
N ARG A 19 4.37 -0.95 12.74
CA ARG A 19 3.22 -0.03 12.74
C ARG A 19 3.37 1.05 11.68
N LYS A 20 4.56 1.64 11.58
CA LYS A 20 4.85 2.66 10.58
C LYS A 20 4.74 2.11 9.17
N GLN A 21 5.25 0.90 8.93
CA GLN A 21 5.13 0.24 7.64
C GLN A 21 3.66 0.00 7.27
N LEU A 22 2.84 -0.40 8.23
CA LEU A 22 1.42 -0.60 8.01
C LEU A 22 0.71 0.71 7.67
N GLU A 23 1.05 1.81 8.36
CA GLU A 23 0.51 3.14 8.05
C GLU A 23 0.89 3.57 6.64
N GLU A 24 2.15 3.41 6.25
CA GLU A 24 2.62 3.75 4.91
C GLU A 24 1.93 2.91 3.83
N PHE A 25 1.71 1.62 4.12
CA PHE A 25 0.98 0.74 3.25
C PHE A 25 -0.46 1.22 3.05
N CYS A 26 -1.14 1.61 4.14
CA CYS A 26 -2.49 2.12 4.07
C CYS A 26 -2.58 3.47 3.37
N ASP A 27 -1.56 4.32 3.49
CA ASP A 27 -1.47 5.57 2.72
C ASP A 27 -1.43 5.28 1.22
N CYS A 28 -0.66 4.28 0.80
CA CYS A 28 -0.60 3.89 -0.61
C CYS A 28 -1.94 3.36 -1.12
N ILE A 29 -2.61 2.53 -0.32
CA ILE A 29 -3.94 2.01 -0.67
C ILE A 29 -4.95 3.16 -0.77
N HIS A 30 -4.91 4.08 0.17
CA HIS A 30 -5.82 5.24 0.16
C HIS A 30 -5.61 6.10 -1.08
N ALA A 31 -4.36 6.36 -1.45
CA ALA A 31 -4.03 7.11 -2.66
C ALA A 31 -4.54 6.40 -3.92
N ALA A 32 -4.37 5.07 -3.99
CA ALA A 32 -4.83 4.29 -5.13
C ALA A 32 -6.36 4.29 -5.24
N TYR A 33 -7.07 4.17 -4.12
CA TYR A 33 -8.53 4.28 -4.11
C TYR A 33 -9.00 5.68 -4.50
N SER A 34 -8.27 6.72 -4.10
CA SER A 34 -8.60 8.10 -4.50
C SER A 34 -8.50 8.28 -6.01
N ILE A 35 -7.49 7.68 -6.63
CA ILE A 35 -7.35 7.70 -8.10
C ILE A 35 -8.51 6.95 -8.75
N ALA A 36 -8.86 5.78 -8.22
CA ALA A 36 -9.97 4.98 -8.74
C ALA A 36 -11.29 5.77 -8.68
N ASN A 37 -11.55 6.43 -7.55
CA ASN A 37 -12.76 7.24 -7.38
C ASN A 37 -12.78 8.44 -8.32
N MET A 38 -11.64 9.11 -8.48
CA MET A 38 -11.52 10.26 -9.36
C MET A 38 -11.83 9.90 -10.82
N LEU A 39 -11.41 8.71 -11.25
CA LEU A 39 -11.60 8.23 -12.61
C LEU A 39 -12.86 7.37 -12.77
N ASP A 40 -13.66 7.25 -11.72
CA ASP A 40 -14.89 6.45 -11.68
C ASP A 40 -14.63 5.00 -12.09
N VAL A 41 -13.62 4.40 -11.46
CA VAL A 41 -13.20 3.01 -11.68
C VAL A 41 -13.43 2.23 -10.41
N LYS A 42 -14.13 1.10 -10.51
CA LYS A 42 -14.31 0.19 -9.39
C LYS A 42 -13.21 -0.87 -9.37
N VAL A 43 -12.43 -0.87 -8.30
CA VAL A 43 -11.38 -1.88 -8.09
C VAL A 43 -11.98 -3.03 -7.30
N ASP A 44 -11.80 -4.24 -7.81
CA ASP A 44 -12.43 -5.45 -7.27
C ASP A 44 -11.35 -6.47 -6.94
N ILE A 45 -10.85 -6.41 -5.69
CA ILE A 45 -9.79 -7.30 -5.21
C ILE A 45 -10.16 -7.84 -3.84
N ASP A 46 -10.09 -9.16 -3.69
CA ASP A 46 -10.30 -9.85 -2.42
C ASP A 46 -8.97 -10.20 -1.78
N TYR A 47 -8.71 -9.58 -0.63
CA TYR A 47 -7.48 -9.80 0.12
C TYR A 47 -7.27 -11.28 0.47
N SER A 48 -8.35 -11.99 0.77
CA SER A 48 -8.27 -13.39 1.17
C SER A 48 -7.72 -14.32 0.08
N GLU A 49 -7.87 -13.93 -1.19
CA GLU A 49 -7.41 -14.71 -2.33
C GLU A 49 -5.96 -14.43 -2.72
N ILE A 50 -5.36 -13.40 -2.14
CA ILE A 50 -4.00 -12.99 -2.48
C ILE A 50 -2.97 -13.94 -1.86
N VAL A 51 -2.03 -14.40 -2.66
CA VAL A 51 -0.93 -15.28 -2.20
C VAL A 51 0.19 -14.41 -1.62
N PRO A 52 0.70 -14.75 -0.41
CA PRO A 52 1.84 -14.02 0.16
C PRO A 52 3.06 -14.06 -0.74
N ALA A 53 3.81 -12.97 -0.81
CA ALA A 53 5.03 -12.91 -1.60
C ALA A 53 6.08 -13.87 -1.03
N GLU A 54 6.70 -14.67 -1.88
CA GLU A 54 7.80 -15.56 -1.47
C GLU A 54 9.06 -14.77 -1.13
N ASN A 55 9.28 -13.68 -1.85
CA ASN A 55 10.43 -12.80 -1.63
C ASN A 55 9.94 -11.34 -1.66
N ILE A 56 9.94 -10.72 -0.48
CA ILE A 56 9.41 -9.36 -0.30
C ILE A 56 10.19 -8.34 -1.13
N LEU A 57 11.53 -8.45 -1.15
CA LEU A 57 12.36 -7.50 -1.90
C LEU A 57 12.09 -7.58 -3.40
N ARG A 58 11.95 -8.80 -3.93
CA ARG A 58 11.62 -9.00 -5.35
C ARG A 58 10.24 -8.41 -5.67
N LYS A 59 9.27 -8.60 -4.78
CA LYS A 59 7.93 -8.06 -4.97
C LYS A 59 7.93 -6.53 -4.91
N TYR A 60 8.73 -5.91 -4.05
CA TYR A 60 8.91 -4.46 -4.03
C TYR A 60 9.48 -3.94 -5.34
N ARG A 61 10.47 -4.61 -5.89
CA ARG A 61 11.05 -4.25 -7.18
C ARG A 61 10.01 -4.34 -8.29
N SER A 62 9.21 -5.40 -8.27
CA SER A 62 8.10 -5.59 -9.21
C SER A 62 7.08 -4.45 -9.09
N LEU A 63 6.73 -4.07 -7.86
CA LEU A 63 5.81 -2.97 -7.60
C LEU A 63 6.36 -1.63 -8.12
N LYS A 64 7.61 -1.31 -7.83
CA LYS A 64 8.26 -0.10 -8.32
C LYS A 64 8.29 -0.06 -9.85
N SER A 65 8.61 -1.19 -10.47
CA SER A 65 8.61 -1.31 -11.92
C SER A 65 7.22 -1.05 -12.50
N ALA A 66 6.19 -1.61 -11.88
CA ALA A 66 4.80 -1.40 -12.29
C ALA A 66 4.41 0.07 -12.17
N ILE A 67 4.76 0.73 -11.06
CA ILE A 67 4.46 2.14 -10.83
C ILE A 67 5.12 3.01 -11.90
N SER A 68 6.38 2.74 -12.25
CA SER A 68 7.10 3.52 -13.25
C SER A 68 6.56 3.37 -14.66
N ARG A 69 5.83 2.28 -14.93
CA ARG A 69 5.20 2.03 -16.23
C ARG A 69 3.80 2.64 -16.37
N PHE A 70 3.29 3.22 -15.31
CA PHE A 70 1.95 3.79 -15.35
C PHE A 70 1.89 4.99 -16.31
N SER A 71 0.91 4.97 -17.18
CA SER A 71 0.66 6.08 -18.10
C SER A 71 -0.62 6.80 -17.72
N VAL A 72 -0.47 8.02 -17.22
CA VAL A 72 -1.61 8.87 -16.89
C VAL A 72 -2.48 9.11 -18.13
N LYS A 73 -1.83 9.34 -19.27
CA LYS A 73 -2.54 9.55 -20.54
C LYS A 73 -3.44 8.36 -20.90
N ARG A 74 -2.91 7.14 -20.80
CA ARG A 74 -3.69 5.94 -21.08
C ARG A 74 -4.82 5.75 -20.06
N ALA A 75 -4.55 6.03 -18.79
CA ALA A 75 -5.55 5.91 -17.74
C ALA A 75 -6.71 6.88 -17.95
N LEU A 76 -6.43 8.10 -18.39
CA LEU A 76 -7.46 9.09 -18.68
C LEU A 76 -8.31 8.70 -19.90
N ASN A 77 -7.73 7.96 -20.85
CA ASN A 77 -8.42 7.55 -22.08
C ASN A 77 -9.03 6.16 -22.01
N SER A 78 -8.72 5.36 -21.01
CA SER A 78 -9.22 3.99 -20.91
C SER A 78 -9.45 3.59 -19.45
N LYS A 79 -10.71 3.47 -19.08
CA LYS A 79 -11.09 2.99 -17.74
C LYS A 79 -10.65 1.54 -17.52
N ILE A 80 -10.68 0.72 -18.55
CA ILE A 80 -10.25 -0.67 -18.48
C ILE A 80 -8.76 -0.75 -18.15
N TYR A 81 -7.94 0.05 -18.82
CA TYR A 81 -6.52 0.12 -18.51
C TYR A 81 -6.28 0.55 -17.07
N CYS A 82 -6.98 1.60 -16.62
CA CYS A 82 -6.85 2.11 -15.27
C CYS A 82 -7.24 1.05 -14.23
N LYS A 83 -8.37 0.38 -14.44
CA LYS A 83 -8.85 -0.68 -13.55
C LYS A 83 -7.86 -1.82 -13.45
N ASN A 84 -7.42 -2.35 -14.59
CA ASN A 84 -6.49 -3.47 -14.62
C ASN A 84 -5.16 -3.11 -13.97
N TYR A 85 -4.69 -1.90 -14.20
CA TYR A 85 -3.44 -1.44 -13.62
C TYR A 85 -3.55 -1.31 -12.10
N LEU A 86 -4.61 -0.68 -11.60
CA LEU A 86 -4.83 -0.50 -10.16
C LEU A 86 -4.99 -1.86 -9.46
N GLU A 87 -5.72 -2.79 -10.06
CA GLU A 87 -5.86 -4.14 -9.50
C GLU A 87 -4.50 -4.85 -9.43
N LEU A 88 -3.66 -4.67 -10.43
CA LEU A 88 -2.30 -5.23 -10.41
C LEU A 88 -1.48 -4.63 -9.26
N LEU A 89 -1.54 -3.32 -9.05
CA LEU A 89 -0.85 -2.66 -7.94
C LEU A 89 -1.36 -3.15 -6.59
N PHE A 90 -2.68 -3.24 -6.41
CA PHE A 90 -3.28 -3.75 -5.18
C PHE A 90 -2.86 -5.19 -4.90
N ALA A 91 -2.86 -6.03 -5.93
CA ALA A 91 -2.45 -7.42 -5.76
C ALA A 91 -0.99 -7.52 -5.27
N LYS A 92 -0.11 -6.71 -5.82
CA LYS A 92 1.29 -6.67 -5.39
C LYS A 92 1.44 -6.13 -3.96
N LEU A 93 0.73 -5.05 -3.62
CA LEU A 93 0.74 -4.48 -2.27
C LEU A 93 0.22 -5.48 -1.23
N TYR A 94 -0.90 -6.11 -1.51
CA TYR A 94 -1.49 -7.09 -0.60
C TYR A 94 -0.61 -8.33 -0.44
N SER A 95 0.06 -8.75 -1.51
CA SER A 95 1.02 -9.86 -1.46
C SER A 95 2.17 -9.56 -0.50
N ILE A 96 2.68 -8.34 -0.54
CA ILE A 96 3.72 -7.87 0.38
C ILE A 96 3.18 -7.82 1.82
N ALA A 97 1.99 -7.28 2.00
CA ALA A 97 1.36 -7.16 3.32
C ALA A 97 1.18 -8.53 3.97
N LYS A 98 0.70 -9.51 3.22
CA LYS A 98 0.56 -10.88 3.72
C LYS A 98 1.90 -11.50 4.10
N ALA A 99 2.93 -11.28 3.27
CA ALA A 99 4.28 -11.78 3.56
C ALA A 99 4.87 -11.17 4.83
N LYS A 100 4.47 -9.94 5.16
CA LYS A 100 4.87 -9.26 6.40
C LYS A 100 4.04 -9.67 7.61
N GLY A 101 3.02 -10.48 7.40
CA GLY A 101 2.15 -10.94 8.48
C GLY A 101 1.02 -9.99 8.85
N PHE A 102 0.70 -9.01 8.01
CA PHE A 102 -0.45 -8.15 8.23
C PHE A 102 -1.74 -8.91 7.93
N THR A 103 -2.68 -8.87 8.86
CA THR A 103 -4.00 -9.46 8.66
C THR A 103 -4.93 -8.46 7.97
N GLU A 104 -6.03 -8.95 7.42
CA GLU A 104 -7.06 -8.08 6.84
C GLU A 104 -7.59 -7.10 7.88
N GLU A 105 -7.78 -7.57 9.12
CA GLU A 105 -8.22 -6.73 10.23
C GLU A 105 -7.21 -5.61 10.52
N ASP A 106 -5.91 -5.92 10.56
CA ASP A 106 -4.85 -4.92 10.74
C ASP A 106 -4.95 -3.82 9.69
N ILE A 107 -5.17 -4.21 8.44
CA ILE A 107 -5.27 -3.28 7.31
C ILE A 107 -6.50 -2.39 7.45
N VAL A 108 -7.64 -2.98 7.77
CA VAL A 108 -8.90 -2.22 7.92
C VAL A 108 -8.79 -1.21 9.05
N ILE A 109 -8.29 -1.63 10.21
CA ILE A 109 -8.15 -0.75 11.38
C ILE A 109 -7.19 0.39 11.06
N SER A 110 -6.04 0.10 10.46
CA SER A 110 -5.05 1.11 10.12
C SER A 110 -5.57 2.05 9.02
N PHE A 111 -6.28 1.52 8.03
CA PHE A 111 -6.89 2.32 6.98
C PHE A 111 -7.88 3.34 7.55
N VAL A 112 -8.74 2.92 8.47
CA VAL A 112 -9.71 3.81 9.12
C VAL A 112 -8.98 4.89 9.92
N ALA A 113 -7.93 4.53 10.66
CA ALA A 113 -7.14 5.48 11.43
C ALA A 113 -6.47 6.53 10.54
N VAL A 114 -5.87 6.11 9.42
CA VAL A 114 -5.23 7.00 8.45
C VAL A 114 -6.28 7.91 7.79
N TYR A 115 -7.41 7.35 7.39
CA TYR A 115 -8.51 8.12 6.80
C TYR A 115 -8.99 9.21 7.75
N THR A 116 -9.23 8.87 9.01
CA THR A 116 -9.69 9.82 10.03
C THR A 116 -8.66 10.94 10.25
N LYS A 117 -7.37 10.58 10.34
CA LYS A 117 -6.29 11.54 10.48
C LYS A 117 -6.25 12.53 9.31
N ASN A 118 -6.40 12.02 8.09
CA ASN A 118 -6.40 12.87 6.90
C ASN A 118 -7.61 13.79 6.85
N MET A 119 -8.77 13.32 7.28
CA MET A 119 -9.99 14.14 7.37
C MET A 119 -9.82 15.27 8.39
N ILE A 120 -9.24 14.98 9.55
CA ILE A 120 -8.98 15.99 10.58
C ILE A 120 -8.02 17.05 10.05
N ARG A 121 -6.96 16.66 9.36
CA ARG A 121 -6.00 17.58 8.75
C ARG A 121 -6.67 18.50 7.73
N ALA A 122 -7.47 17.93 6.85
CA ALA A 122 -8.17 18.70 5.83
C ALA A 122 -9.12 19.74 6.45
N ASN A 123 -9.79 19.40 7.54
CA ASN A 123 -10.71 20.30 8.23
C ASN A 123 -10.01 21.35 9.09
N SER A 124 -8.80 21.08 9.59
CA SER A 124 -8.08 22.00 10.48
C SER A 124 -7.20 23.00 9.71
N ASP A 125 -6.79 22.70 8.50
CA ASP A 125 -5.96 23.57 7.67
C ASP A 125 -6.76 24.65 6.93
N TYR A 126 -8.05 24.58 7.05
CA TYR A 126 -8.98 25.56 6.45
C TYR A 126 -9.82 26.26 7.54
#